data_488a5202b3608baa6fc130585b716ceb
#
_entry.id   488a5202b3608baa6fc130585b716ceb
#
_cell.length_a   1.000
_cell.length_b   1.000
_cell.length_c   1.000
_cell.angle_alpha   90.00
_cell.angle_beta   90.00
_cell.angle_gamma   90.00
#
_symmetry.space_group_name_H-M   'P 1'
#
loop_
_entity.id
_entity.type
_entity.pdbx_description
1 polymer ?
#
loop_
_entity_poly.entity_id
_entity_poly.type
_entity_poly.pdbx_seq_one_letter_code
_entity_poly.pdbx_strand_id
1 'polypeptide(L)'
;MIQAPLGITAILVAHNEEHLIRQCLTSLACVADEILVAHDGPCSDRTVDIAREFTPHVWIHDVRGAPETHLVRLLRRATHDWVVRLDCDETFSPALAAALRAIKARGGDGEVTHYQAVWRAVYAPRDESQARWYERADRTTLFRRSCTRWVGIAHSPARIVGPARLLRECVYHYAPHQQYSALELFTRKLRPFSKVDAAIRIRYPIETIGFDGKTLNQILGVRERWRVNWPLFGAAPLAAAATAGGALRALRASSSAELMRNLRWPPMHGMYQLMLAWEIHRLRKQGFSPRLAPAS
;
A
#
# COMPACT_ATOMS: atom_id res chain seq x y z
N MET A 1 -24.01 16.86 -22.71
CA MET A 1 -24.75 15.81 -21.97
C MET A 1 -24.21 15.83 -20.54
N ILE A 2 -25.06 15.97 -19.52
CA ILE A 2 -24.66 15.88 -18.11
C ILE A 2 -24.43 14.38 -17.84
N GLN A 3 -23.17 14.00 -17.53
CA GLN A 3 -22.87 12.62 -17.11
C GLN A 3 -23.54 12.32 -15.78
N ALA A 4 -24.03 11.09 -15.59
CA ALA A 4 -24.53 10.65 -14.30
C ALA A 4 -23.42 10.70 -13.24
N PRO A 5 -23.74 10.95 -11.96
CA PRO A 5 -22.78 10.89 -10.87
C PRO A 5 -22.07 9.54 -10.81
N LEU A 6 -20.78 9.53 -10.41
CA LEU A 6 -20.03 8.29 -10.23
C LEU A 6 -20.49 7.57 -8.96
N GLY A 7 -20.61 6.24 -9.02
CA GLY A 7 -20.55 5.43 -7.82
C GLY A 7 -19.08 5.22 -7.40
N ILE A 8 -18.77 5.38 -6.13
CA ILE A 8 -17.41 5.23 -5.57
C ILE A 8 -17.42 4.18 -4.46
N THR A 9 -16.56 3.17 -4.59
CA THR A 9 -16.28 2.20 -3.51
C THR A 9 -14.99 2.59 -2.78
N ALA A 10 -15.05 2.68 -1.45
CA ALA A 10 -13.85 2.79 -0.61
C ALA A 10 -13.34 1.41 -0.21
N ILE A 11 -12.03 1.21 -0.25
CA ILE A 11 -11.38 0.00 0.25
C ILE A 11 -10.37 0.34 1.34
N LEU A 12 -10.43 -0.40 2.47
CA LEU A 12 -9.59 -0.20 3.64
C LEU A 12 -9.13 -1.55 4.19
N VAL A 13 -7.86 -1.64 4.57
CA VAL A 13 -7.31 -2.79 5.33
C VAL A 13 -6.83 -2.28 6.68
N ALA A 14 -7.20 -2.98 7.75
CA ALA A 14 -6.86 -2.65 9.12
C ALA A 14 -6.24 -3.84 9.85
N HIS A 15 -5.45 -3.58 10.90
CA HIS A 15 -4.95 -4.59 11.83
C HIS A 15 -4.77 -3.98 13.23
N ASN A 16 -5.79 -4.11 14.11
CA ASN A 16 -5.78 -3.59 15.48
C ASN A 16 -5.41 -2.08 15.56
N GLU A 17 -6.24 -1.25 14.92
CA GLU A 17 -6.02 0.20 14.75
C GLU A 17 -7.22 1.01 15.29
N GLU A 18 -7.80 0.60 16.46
CA GLU A 18 -8.98 1.23 17.06
C GLU A 18 -8.85 2.75 17.24
N HIS A 19 -7.62 3.24 17.47
CA HIS A 19 -7.36 4.66 17.69
C HIS A 19 -7.33 5.50 16.39
N LEU A 20 -7.23 4.86 15.23
CA LEU A 20 -7.04 5.52 13.93
C LEU A 20 -8.21 5.31 12.98
N ILE A 21 -8.80 4.11 12.99
CA ILE A 21 -9.76 3.67 11.97
C ILE A 21 -10.99 4.57 11.88
N ARG A 22 -11.49 5.10 13.00
CA ARG A 22 -12.69 5.95 13.00
C ARG A 22 -12.52 7.22 12.18
N GLN A 23 -11.41 7.92 12.32
CA GLN A 23 -11.14 9.14 11.54
C GLN A 23 -10.98 8.85 10.06
N CYS A 24 -10.32 7.73 9.71
CA CYS A 24 -10.18 7.27 8.33
C CYS A 24 -11.55 6.96 7.71
N LEU A 25 -12.37 6.14 8.38
CA LEU A 25 -13.71 5.78 7.91
C LEU A 25 -14.64 6.99 7.79
N THR A 26 -14.59 7.93 8.73
CA THR A 26 -15.32 9.20 8.63
C THR A 26 -14.91 9.97 7.38
N SER A 27 -13.63 10.00 7.08
CA SER A 27 -13.10 10.66 5.88
C SER A 27 -13.57 9.97 4.59
N LEU A 28 -13.55 8.64 4.55
CA LEU A 28 -14.03 7.84 3.40
C LEU A 28 -15.54 7.99 3.20
N ALA A 29 -16.33 7.97 4.26
CA ALA A 29 -17.80 8.11 4.20
C ALA A 29 -18.26 9.45 3.62
N CYS A 30 -17.42 10.50 3.67
CA CYS A 30 -17.73 11.77 3.03
C CYS A 30 -17.75 11.71 1.49
N VAL A 31 -17.19 10.66 0.87
CA VAL A 31 -16.97 10.57 -0.58
C VAL A 31 -17.57 9.29 -1.17
N ALA A 32 -17.43 8.16 -0.48
CA ALA A 32 -17.80 6.84 -0.98
C ALA A 32 -19.31 6.53 -0.80
N ASP A 33 -19.84 5.71 -1.71
CA ASP A 33 -21.19 5.14 -1.64
C ASP A 33 -21.17 3.73 -1.03
N GLU A 34 -20.03 3.06 -1.13
CA GLU A 34 -19.77 1.73 -0.59
C GLU A 34 -18.44 1.76 0.15
N ILE A 35 -18.37 1.15 1.33
CA ILE A 35 -17.13 0.98 2.10
C ILE A 35 -16.91 -0.49 2.35
N LEU A 36 -15.75 -1.01 1.94
CA LEU A 36 -15.32 -2.39 2.12
C LEU A 36 -14.11 -2.41 3.04
N VAL A 37 -14.18 -3.16 4.14
CA VAL A 37 -13.10 -3.25 5.12
C VAL A 37 -12.63 -4.70 5.26
N ALA A 38 -11.33 -4.92 5.18
CA ALA A 38 -10.70 -6.20 5.54
C ALA A 38 -9.85 -6.01 6.80
N HIS A 39 -10.02 -6.89 7.78
CA HIS A 39 -9.15 -6.99 8.94
C HIS A 39 -8.13 -8.11 8.71
N ASP A 40 -6.84 -7.81 8.86
CA ASP A 40 -5.74 -8.75 8.67
C ASP A 40 -5.49 -9.55 9.95
N GLY A 41 -6.11 -10.72 10.05
CA GLY A 41 -6.02 -11.59 11.20
C GLY A 41 -7.13 -11.38 12.24
N PRO A 42 -7.08 -12.13 13.36
CA PRO A 42 -7.98 -11.95 14.48
C PRO A 42 -7.90 -10.52 15.05
N CYS A 43 -9.04 -9.92 15.32
CA CYS A 43 -9.12 -8.60 15.94
C CYS A 43 -9.00 -8.72 17.46
N SER A 44 -8.05 -8.02 18.06
CA SER A 44 -7.81 -8.03 19.52
C SER A 44 -8.19 -6.71 20.21
N ASP A 45 -8.72 -5.74 19.45
CA ASP A 45 -9.17 -4.45 19.92
C ASP A 45 -10.57 -4.13 19.35
N ARG A 46 -11.00 -2.88 19.38
CA ARG A 46 -12.30 -2.45 18.87
C ARG A 46 -12.33 -2.09 17.38
N THR A 47 -11.25 -2.35 16.62
CA THR A 47 -11.14 -1.98 15.20
C THR A 47 -12.32 -2.48 14.37
N VAL A 48 -12.66 -3.77 14.49
CA VAL A 48 -13.77 -4.39 13.74
C VAL A 48 -15.13 -3.84 14.16
N ASP A 49 -15.35 -3.62 15.45
CA ASP A 49 -16.60 -3.06 15.98
C ASP A 49 -16.81 -1.64 15.46
N ILE A 50 -15.75 -0.82 15.49
CA ILE A 50 -15.79 0.54 14.93
C ILE A 50 -16.06 0.49 13.41
N ALA A 51 -15.43 -0.42 12.68
CA ALA A 51 -15.68 -0.53 11.24
C ALA A 51 -17.14 -0.87 10.91
N ARG A 52 -17.78 -1.73 11.72
CA ARG A 52 -19.20 -2.12 11.57
C ARG A 52 -20.19 -0.99 11.84
N GLU A 53 -19.79 0.07 12.52
CA GLU A 53 -20.62 1.28 12.66
C GLU A 53 -20.79 2.04 11.32
N PHE A 54 -19.84 1.87 10.38
CA PHE A 54 -19.83 2.56 9.08
C PHE A 54 -20.33 1.69 7.92
N THR A 55 -20.16 0.36 8.01
CA THR A 55 -20.53 -0.55 6.93
C THR A 55 -20.76 -1.97 7.44
N PRO A 56 -21.72 -2.73 6.85
CA PRO A 56 -21.85 -4.16 7.10
C PRO A 56 -20.75 -4.99 6.40
N HIS A 57 -20.02 -4.42 5.45
CA HIS A 57 -19.04 -5.11 4.63
C HIS A 57 -17.65 -5.16 5.29
N VAL A 58 -17.57 -5.88 6.41
CA VAL A 58 -16.35 -6.07 7.19
C VAL A 58 -15.99 -7.56 7.24
N TRP A 59 -14.81 -7.91 6.76
CA TRP A 59 -14.30 -9.30 6.76
C TRP A 59 -13.05 -9.42 7.60
N ILE A 60 -12.99 -10.46 8.42
CA ILE A 60 -11.78 -10.88 9.14
C ILE A 60 -11.14 -11.99 8.32
N HIS A 61 -9.91 -11.80 7.90
CA HIS A 61 -9.16 -12.74 7.09
C HIS A 61 -8.02 -13.38 7.89
N ASP A 62 -7.38 -14.41 7.33
CA ASP A 62 -6.12 -14.94 7.86
C ASP A 62 -5.03 -13.88 7.82
N VAL A 63 -4.16 -13.89 8.82
CA VAL A 63 -3.00 -12.99 8.91
C VAL A 63 -2.13 -13.11 7.66
N ARG A 64 -1.89 -11.99 7.00
CA ARG A 64 -0.93 -11.85 5.90
C ARG A 64 0.23 -10.93 6.27
N GLY A 65 0.01 -9.97 7.17
CA GLY A 65 1.00 -9.01 7.65
C GLY A 65 1.36 -7.92 6.63
N ALA A 66 0.62 -7.84 5.52
CA ALA A 66 0.74 -6.77 4.54
C ALA A 66 -0.60 -6.56 3.83
N PRO A 67 -1.01 -5.30 3.59
CA PRO A 67 -2.36 -4.98 3.13
C PRO A 67 -2.62 -5.38 1.68
N GLU A 68 -1.61 -5.48 0.83
CA GLU A 68 -1.78 -5.62 -0.63
C GLU A 68 -2.63 -6.84 -1.03
N THR A 69 -2.46 -7.97 -0.32
CA THR A 69 -3.27 -9.18 -0.57
C THR A 69 -4.76 -8.91 -0.36
N HIS A 70 -5.09 -8.25 0.75
CA HIS A 70 -6.48 -7.94 1.10
C HIS A 70 -7.04 -6.81 0.24
N LEU A 71 -6.23 -5.82 -0.12
CA LEU A 71 -6.64 -4.74 -1.03
C LEU A 71 -7.05 -5.29 -2.40
N VAL A 72 -6.32 -6.27 -2.95
CA VAL A 72 -6.71 -6.94 -4.20
C VAL A 72 -8.04 -7.68 -4.05
N ARG A 73 -8.27 -8.36 -2.91
CA ARG A 73 -9.55 -9.03 -2.62
C ARG A 73 -10.71 -8.05 -2.51
N LEU A 74 -10.53 -6.94 -1.79
CA LEU A 74 -11.54 -5.89 -1.70
C LEU A 74 -11.83 -5.26 -3.05
N LEU A 75 -10.78 -5.01 -3.84
CA LEU A 75 -10.94 -4.43 -5.18
C LEU A 75 -11.76 -5.33 -6.11
N ARG A 76 -11.65 -6.65 -6.01
CA ARG A 76 -12.53 -7.59 -6.75
C ARG A 76 -13.98 -7.51 -6.31
N ARG A 77 -14.25 -7.24 -5.02
CA ARG A 77 -15.60 -7.15 -4.45
C ARG A 77 -16.26 -5.79 -4.67
N ALA A 78 -15.49 -4.77 -5.02
CA ALA A 78 -16.01 -3.42 -5.25
C ALA A 78 -17.13 -3.43 -6.30
N THR A 79 -18.29 -2.87 -5.97
CA THR A 79 -19.45 -2.82 -6.89
C THR A 79 -19.29 -1.71 -7.92
N HIS A 80 -18.58 -0.64 -7.58
CA HIS A 80 -18.33 0.48 -8.47
C HIS A 80 -16.97 0.35 -9.20
N ASP A 81 -16.90 0.92 -10.40
CA ASP A 81 -15.64 0.98 -11.15
C ASP A 81 -14.65 2.00 -10.54
N TRP A 82 -15.16 3.08 -9.95
CA TRP A 82 -14.33 4.05 -9.26
C TRP A 82 -14.09 3.62 -7.82
N VAL A 83 -12.81 3.57 -7.46
CA VAL A 83 -12.36 3.11 -6.15
C VAL A 83 -11.48 4.16 -5.51
N VAL A 84 -11.73 4.42 -4.22
CA VAL A 84 -10.89 5.25 -3.38
C VAL A 84 -10.24 4.39 -2.30
N ARG A 85 -8.98 4.70 -1.98
CA ARG A 85 -8.20 3.97 -0.98
C ARG A 85 -7.50 4.92 -0.02
N LEU A 86 -7.60 4.60 1.27
CA LEU A 86 -6.76 5.14 2.34
C LEU A 86 -6.17 4.00 3.16
N ASP A 87 -5.06 4.26 3.86
CA ASP A 87 -4.58 3.44 4.97
C ASP A 87 -5.21 3.98 6.28
N CYS A 88 -5.30 3.18 7.36
CA CYS A 88 -6.03 3.57 8.58
C CYS A 88 -5.51 4.86 9.23
N ASP A 89 -4.24 5.17 9.04
CA ASP A 89 -3.57 6.37 9.51
C ASP A 89 -3.62 7.54 8.51
N GLU A 90 -4.49 7.45 7.48
CA GLU A 90 -4.69 8.48 6.47
C GLU A 90 -6.10 9.09 6.53
N THR A 91 -6.19 10.38 6.15
CA THR A 91 -7.46 11.08 5.95
C THR A 91 -7.38 12.03 4.76
N PHE A 92 -8.52 12.35 4.16
CA PHE A 92 -8.57 13.45 3.18
C PHE A 92 -8.52 14.80 3.89
N SER A 93 -7.78 15.75 3.31
CA SER A 93 -8.01 17.13 3.69
C SER A 93 -9.44 17.55 3.31
N PRO A 94 -10.05 18.53 4.00
CA PRO A 94 -11.38 19.05 3.64
C PRO A 94 -11.47 19.48 2.17
N ALA A 95 -10.40 20.08 1.64
CA ALA A 95 -10.31 20.48 0.24
C ALA A 95 -10.28 19.26 -0.71
N LEU A 96 -9.53 18.19 -0.37
CA LEU A 96 -9.51 16.98 -1.19
C LEU A 96 -10.87 16.28 -1.18
N ALA A 97 -11.51 16.17 -0.02
CA ALA A 97 -12.86 15.58 0.07
C ALA A 97 -13.86 16.38 -0.80
N ALA A 98 -13.78 17.70 -0.81
CA ALA A 98 -14.62 18.56 -1.67
C ALA A 98 -14.30 18.32 -3.16
N ALA A 99 -13.02 18.25 -3.55
CA ALA A 99 -12.60 17.99 -4.92
C ALA A 99 -13.09 16.61 -5.40
N LEU A 100 -12.97 15.56 -4.58
CA LEU A 100 -13.44 14.22 -4.91
C LEU A 100 -14.97 14.17 -5.07
N ARG A 101 -15.73 14.86 -4.20
CA ARG A 101 -17.19 15.00 -4.36
C ARG A 101 -17.57 15.74 -5.66
N ALA A 102 -16.83 16.79 -6.02
CA ALA A 102 -17.05 17.50 -7.27
C ALA A 102 -16.74 16.63 -8.50
N ILE A 103 -15.67 15.81 -8.45
CA ILE A 103 -15.37 14.82 -9.49
C ILE A 103 -16.50 13.80 -9.60
N LYS A 104 -16.97 13.26 -8.46
CA LYS A 104 -18.09 12.33 -8.39
C LYS A 104 -19.36 12.93 -9.04
N ALA A 105 -19.72 14.13 -8.64
CA ALA A 105 -20.96 14.79 -9.11
C ALA A 105 -20.99 15.04 -10.63
N ARG A 106 -19.83 15.34 -11.26
CA ARG A 106 -19.76 15.58 -12.72
C ARG A 106 -19.48 14.33 -13.56
N GLY A 107 -19.41 13.15 -12.97
CA GLY A 107 -19.15 11.91 -13.71
C GLY A 107 -17.69 11.67 -14.09
N GLY A 108 -16.74 12.35 -13.44
CA GLY A 108 -15.31 12.28 -13.74
C GLY A 108 -14.84 13.33 -14.75
N ASP A 109 -13.64 13.15 -15.28
CA ASP A 109 -13.01 14.07 -16.24
C ASP A 109 -12.66 13.33 -17.55
N GLY A 110 -13.67 12.91 -18.29
CA GLY A 110 -13.50 12.27 -19.60
C GLY A 110 -12.68 10.97 -19.53
N GLU A 111 -11.53 10.93 -20.23
CA GLU A 111 -10.67 9.75 -20.32
C GLU A 111 -9.77 9.51 -19.10
N VAL A 112 -9.82 10.37 -18.08
CA VAL A 112 -9.02 10.21 -16.87
C VAL A 112 -9.36 8.87 -16.19
N THR A 113 -8.33 8.07 -15.93
CA THR A 113 -8.48 6.75 -15.29
C THR A 113 -8.13 6.77 -13.81
N HIS A 114 -7.36 7.77 -13.37
CA HIS A 114 -7.02 7.93 -11.96
C HIS A 114 -6.62 9.36 -11.60
N TYR A 115 -6.84 9.68 -10.33
CA TYR A 115 -6.46 10.95 -9.73
C TYR A 115 -5.40 10.68 -8.67
N GLN A 116 -4.34 11.49 -8.73
CA GLN A 116 -3.27 11.50 -7.75
C GLN A 116 -3.43 12.75 -6.88
N ALA A 117 -3.16 12.63 -5.59
CA ALA A 117 -3.19 13.74 -4.64
C ALA A 117 -1.80 13.92 -3.99
N VAL A 118 -1.59 15.07 -3.39
CA VAL A 118 -0.41 15.31 -2.56
C VAL A 118 -0.54 14.47 -1.29
N TRP A 119 0.44 13.62 -1.03
CA TRP A 119 0.53 12.88 0.22
C TRP A 119 1.40 13.65 1.21
N ARG A 120 0.83 14.03 2.34
CA ARG A 120 1.50 14.85 3.35
C ARG A 120 1.60 14.08 4.65
N ALA A 121 2.83 13.67 5.02
CA ALA A 121 3.06 13.08 6.32
C ALA A 121 3.04 14.16 7.40
N VAL A 122 2.19 13.93 8.39
CA VAL A 122 2.07 14.77 9.58
C VAL A 122 2.95 14.12 10.66
N TYR A 123 4.13 14.67 10.85
CA TYR A 123 4.96 14.31 11.99
C TYR A 123 4.67 15.29 13.12
N ALA A 124 3.96 14.87 14.15
CA ALA A 124 3.84 15.67 15.39
C ALA A 124 5.03 15.31 16.30
N PRO A 125 6.09 16.11 16.42
CA PRO A 125 7.09 15.94 17.47
C PRO A 125 6.39 16.14 18.82
N ARG A 126 7.04 15.72 19.92
CA ARG A 126 6.55 16.03 21.29
C ARG A 126 6.37 17.54 21.53
N ASP A 127 6.98 18.37 20.70
CA ASP A 127 6.85 19.81 20.63
C ASP A 127 6.26 20.17 19.25
N GLU A 128 5.00 20.61 19.23
CA GLU A 128 4.26 21.01 18.01
C GLU A 128 4.95 22.12 17.21
N SER A 129 5.80 22.94 17.86
CA SER A 129 6.58 24.00 17.18
C SER A 129 7.61 23.46 16.18
N GLN A 130 7.92 22.16 16.24
CA GLN A 130 8.87 21.48 15.36
C GLN A 130 8.18 20.56 14.34
N ALA A 131 6.88 20.67 14.13
CA ALA A 131 6.15 19.88 13.16
C ALA A 131 6.81 20.02 11.76
N ARG A 132 7.32 18.91 11.24
CA ARG A 132 7.92 18.83 9.91
C ARG A 132 6.96 18.12 8.98
N TRP A 133 6.77 18.69 7.80
CA TRP A 133 5.94 18.15 6.74
C TRP A 133 6.85 17.48 5.72
N TYR A 134 6.47 16.27 5.30
CA TYR A 134 7.04 15.61 4.12
C TYR A 134 5.92 15.43 3.10
N GLU A 135 6.14 15.84 1.87
CA GLU A 135 5.13 15.78 0.80
C GLU A 135 5.63 14.95 -0.39
N ARG A 136 4.72 14.20 -0.98
CA ARG A 136 4.84 13.53 -2.27
C ARG A 136 3.60 13.84 -3.11
N ALA A 137 3.79 14.14 -4.39
CA ALA A 137 2.70 14.51 -5.28
C ALA A 137 2.24 13.34 -6.18
N ASP A 138 2.29 12.10 -5.69
CA ASP A 138 2.06 10.90 -6.51
C ASP A 138 1.16 9.84 -5.84
N ARG A 139 0.42 10.20 -4.78
CA ARG A 139 -0.49 9.28 -4.12
C ARG A 139 -1.72 9.03 -4.99
N THR A 140 -1.81 7.88 -5.64
CA THR A 140 -3.05 7.45 -6.32
C THR A 140 -4.15 7.30 -5.27
N THR A 141 -5.19 8.14 -5.39
CA THR A 141 -6.24 8.28 -4.40
C THR A 141 -7.58 7.77 -4.90
N LEU A 142 -8.00 8.18 -6.11
CA LEU A 142 -9.23 7.73 -6.76
C LEU A 142 -8.87 7.15 -8.13
N PHE A 143 -9.32 5.92 -8.45
CA PHE A 143 -8.92 5.23 -9.67
C PHE A 143 -9.98 4.26 -10.17
N ARG A 144 -9.93 3.93 -11.47
CA ARG A 144 -10.81 2.94 -12.08
C ARG A 144 -10.30 1.52 -11.81
N ARG A 145 -11.14 0.67 -11.25
CA ARG A 145 -10.88 -0.76 -11.05
C ARG A 145 -10.60 -1.47 -12.38
N SER A 146 -11.40 -1.19 -13.40
CA SER A 146 -11.26 -1.76 -14.76
C SER A 146 -9.91 -1.45 -15.41
N CYS A 147 -9.27 -0.32 -15.04
CA CYS A 147 -7.95 0.08 -15.51
C CYS A 147 -6.79 -0.40 -14.60
N THR A 148 -7.10 -1.13 -13.52
CA THR A 148 -6.12 -1.50 -12.51
C THR A 148 -5.51 -2.87 -12.78
N ARG A 149 -4.17 -2.94 -12.69
CA ARG A 149 -3.39 -4.17 -12.62
C ARG A 149 -2.63 -4.21 -11.32
N TRP A 150 -2.92 -5.21 -10.48
CA TRP A 150 -2.29 -5.32 -9.18
C TRP A 150 -1.95 -6.77 -8.84
N VAL A 151 -0.75 -6.94 -8.29
CA VAL A 151 -0.28 -8.21 -7.71
C VAL A 151 -0.25 -8.02 -6.20
N GLY A 152 -1.00 -8.82 -5.46
CA GLY A 152 -1.16 -8.73 -4.01
C GLY A 152 0.05 -9.27 -3.24
N ILE A 153 1.24 -8.79 -3.56
CA ILE A 153 2.48 -9.05 -2.83
C ILE A 153 2.95 -7.77 -2.15
N ALA A 154 3.60 -7.91 -1.01
CA ALA A 154 4.05 -6.77 -0.22
C ALA A 154 4.91 -5.80 -1.04
N HIS A 155 4.67 -4.50 -0.86
CA HIS A 155 5.33 -3.40 -1.57
C HIS A 155 5.12 -3.38 -3.10
N SER A 156 4.13 -4.09 -3.62
CA SER A 156 3.74 -4.00 -5.02
C SER A 156 2.67 -2.91 -5.18
N PRO A 157 2.98 -1.77 -5.80
CA PRO A 157 1.99 -0.74 -6.05
C PRO A 157 0.99 -1.20 -7.12
N ALA A 158 -0.26 -0.77 -7.01
CA ALA A 158 -1.23 -0.88 -8.07
C ALA A 158 -0.73 -0.09 -9.31
N ARG A 159 -0.80 -0.71 -10.48
CA ARG A 159 -0.56 -0.05 -11.76
C ARG A 159 -1.89 0.28 -12.41
N ILE A 160 -2.17 1.57 -12.55
CA ILE A 160 -3.36 2.05 -13.26
C ILE A 160 -2.96 2.38 -14.69
N VAL A 161 -3.69 1.85 -15.66
CA VAL A 161 -3.45 2.09 -17.08
C VAL A 161 -4.33 3.23 -17.56
N GLY A 162 -3.73 4.22 -18.22
CA GLY A 162 -4.42 5.36 -18.78
C GLY A 162 -4.02 6.71 -18.16
N PRO A 163 -4.69 7.80 -18.57
CA PRO A 163 -4.34 9.16 -18.15
C PRO A 163 -4.55 9.41 -16.67
N ALA A 164 -3.57 10.04 -16.04
CA ALA A 164 -3.63 10.52 -14.66
C ALA A 164 -3.95 12.03 -14.60
N ARG A 165 -4.65 12.45 -13.56
CA ARG A 165 -4.80 13.86 -13.20
C ARG A 165 -4.28 14.10 -11.78
N LEU A 166 -3.37 15.07 -11.66
CA LEU A 166 -2.86 15.48 -10.35
C LEU A 166 -3.80 16.52 -9.73
N LEU A 167 -4.21 16.27 -8.49
CA LEU A 167 -4.91 17.18 -7.60
C LEU A 167 -3.87 17.87 -6.70
N ARG A 168 -4.10 19.14 -6.37
CA ARG A 168 -3.22 19.92 -5.50
C ARG A 168 -3.52 19.72 -4.01
N GLU A 169 -4.66 19.11 -3.74
CA GLU A 169 -5.17 18.83 -2.40
C GLU A 169 -4.50 17.62 -1.79
N CYS A 170 -4.57 17.50 -0.46
CA CYS A 170 -3.75 16.57 0.29
C CYS A 170 -4.51 15.39 0.88
N VAL A 171 -3.87 14.22 0.86
CA VAL A 171 -4.09 13.14 1.84
C VAL A 171 -3.16 13.39 3.00
N TYR A 172 -3.68 13.48 4.22
CA TYR A 172 -2.89 13.54 5.44
C TYR A 172 -2.57 12.13 5.92
N HIS A 173 -1.32 11.89 6.29
CA HIS A 173 -0.85 10.63 6.87
C HIS A 173 -0.29 10.89 8.25
N TYR A 174 -0.94 10.33 9.27
CA TYR A 174 -0.60 10.48 10.68
C TYR A 174 0.32 9.33 11.11
N ALA A 175 1.56 9.34 10.60
CA ALA A 175 2.51 8.32 10.97
C ALA A 175 2.83 8.38 12.48
N PRO A 176 2.66 7.27 13.22
CA PRO A 176 3.08 7.25 14.60
C PRO A 176 4.59 7.51 14.68
N HIS A 177 4.98 8.45 15.55
CA HIS A 177 6.38 8.79 15.77
C HIS A 177 7.13 7.62 16.39
N GLN A 178 7.74 6.82 15.56
CA GLN A 178 8.73 5.86 16.01
C GLN A 178 10.07 6.22 15.37
N GLN A 179 10.85 7.03 16.08
CA GLN A 179 12.27 7.15 15.78
C GLN A 179 12.95 5.85 16.21
N TYR A 180 13.05 4.91 15.27
CA TYR A 180 13.80 3.68 15.51
C TYR A 180 15.30 3.96 15.46
N SER A 181 16.03 3.49 16.47
CA SER A 181 17.48 3.25 16.32
C SER A 181 17.72 2.23 15.19
N ALA A 182 18.96 2.17 14.68
CA ALA A 182 19.30 1.19 13.64
C ALA A 182 19.02 -0.26 14.08
N LEU A 183 19.29 -0.59 15.34
CA LEU A 183 19.05 -1.92 15.91
C LEU A 183 17.52 -2.22 16.02
N GLU A 184 16.74 -1.26 16.48
CA GLU A 184 15.28 -1.42 16.56
C GLU A 184 14.65 -1.54 15.18
N LEU A 185 15.10 -0.73 14.22
CA LEU A 185 14.66 -0.85 12.83
C LEU A 185 14.94 -2.25 12.28
N PHE A 186 16.14 -2.79 12.53
CA PHE A 186 16.49 -4.14 12.12
C PHE A 186 15.66 -5.20 12.81
N THR A 187 15.57 -5.17 14.14
CA THR A 187 14.95 -6.24 14.95
C THR A 187 13.43 -6.18 14.92
N ARG A 188 12.85 -4.98 14.96
CA ARG A 188 11.39 -4.78 15.07
C ARG A 188 10.69 -4.63 13.73
N LYS A 189 11.40 -4.18 12.68
CA LYS A 189 10.80 -4.01 11.35
C LYS A 189 11.39 -4.93 10.28
N LEU A 190 12.66 -4.79 9.93
CA LEU A 190 13.21 -5.44 8.75
C LEU A 190 13.17 -6.97 8.85
N ARG A 191 13.61 -7.52 9.97
CA ARG A 191 13.68 -8.97 10.17
C ARG A 191 12.29 -9.64 10.25
N PRO A 192 11.32 -9.16 11.05
CA PRO A 192 9.97 -9.70 11.01
C PRO A 192 9.31 -9.56 9.64
N PHE A 193 9.46 -8.38 9.02
CA PHE A 193 8.82 -8.10 7.75
C PHE A 193 9.39 -8.91 6.58
N SER A 194 10.68 -9.26 6.57
CA SER A 194 11.25 -10.15 5.56
C SER A 194 10.64 -11.54 5.58
N LYS A 195 10.24 -12.05 6.76
CA LYS A 195 9.53 -13.33 6.89
C LYS A 195 8.10 -13.25 6.37
N VAL A 196 7.40 -12.19 6.71
CA VAL A 196 6.05 -11.90 6.19
C VAL A 196 6.08 -11.79 4.66
N ASP A 197 7.00 -11.01 4.14
CA ASP A 197 7.15 -10.75 2.73
C ASP A 197 7.51 -12.02 1.93
N ALA A 198 8.37 -12.88 2.48
CA ALA A 198 8.66 -14.19 1.90
C ALA A 198 7.43 -15.12 1.92
N ALA A 199 6.68 -15.14 3.01
CA ALA A 199 5.48 -15.98 3.13
C ALA A 199 4.41 -15.57 2.11
N ILE A 200 4.18 -14.27 1.89
CA ILE A 200 3.23 -13.76 0.90
C ILE A 200 3.61 -14.24 -0.52
N ARG A 201 4.89 -14.30 -0.85
CA ARG A 201 5.35 -14.70 -2.18
C ARG A 201 5.35 -16.22 -2.41
N ILE A 202 5.60 -17.01 -1.37
CA ILE A 202 5.92 -18.43 -1.52
C ILE A 202 4.90 -19.34 -0.84
N ARG A 203 4.45 -18.99 0.35
CA ARG A 203 3.58 -19.84 1.16
C ARG A 203 2.12 -19.67 0.80
N TYR A 204 1.68 -18.44 0.54
CA TYR A 204 0.29 -18.13 0.28
C TYR A 204 -0.01 -18.02 -1.22
N PRO A 205 -1.24 -18.29 -1.67
CA PRO A 205 -1.66 -17.97 -3.03
C PRO A 205 -1.59 -16.46 -3.27
N ILE A 206 -1.00 -16.08 -4.41
CA ILE A 206 -0.85 -14.67 -4.80
C ILE A 206 -2.14 -14.19 -5.44
N GLU A 207 -2.77 -13.20 -4.83
CA GLU A 207 -3.94 -12.51 -5.36
C GLU A 207 -3.54 -11.57 -6.49
N THR A 208 -4.34 -11.50 -7.56
CA THR A 208 -4.08 -10.60 -8.69
C THR A 208 -5.37 -10.02 -9.24
N ILE A 209 -5.31 -8.85 -9.87
CA ILE A 209 -6.40 -8.27 -10.64
C ILE A 209 -5.87 -7.67 -11.94
N GLY A 210 -6.64 -7.77 -13.02
CA GLY A 210 -6.27 -7.25 -14.36
C GLY A 210 -5.24 -8.11 -15.09
N PHE A 211 -5.12 -9.40 -14.74
CA PHE A 211 -4.20 -10.36 -15.34
C PHE A 211 -4.88 -11.66 -15.78
N ASP A 212 -6.13 -11.58 -16.20
CA ASP A 212 -6.93 -12.73 -16.56
C ASP A 212 -6.25 -13.59 -17.62
N GLY A 213 -6.27 -14.90 -17.44
CA GLY A 213 -5.63 -15.89 -18.35
C GLY A 213 -4.10 -15.90 -18.35
N LYS A 214 -3.43 -15.08 -17.50
CA LYS A 214 -1.95 -15.05 -17.45
C LYS A 214 -1.41 -16.00 -16.39
N THR A 215 -0.29 -16.65 -16.71
CA THR A 215 0.49 -17.43 -15.77
C THR A 215 1.27 -16.52 -14.82
N LEU A 216 1.67 -17.05 -13.65
CA LEU A 216 2.48 -16.31 -12.67
C LEU A 216 3.76 -15.73 -13.28
N ASN A 217 4.45 -16.48 -14.15
CA ASN A 217 5.66 -16.00 -14.82
C ASN A 217 5.42 -14.84 -15.80
N GLN A 218 4.22 -14.71 -16.35
CA GLN A 218 3.84 -13.59 -17.21
C GLN A 218 3.45 -12.35 -16.40
N ILE A 219 2.94 -12.56 -15.19
CA ILE A 219 2.51 -11.50 -14.28
C ILE A 219 3.71 -10.88 -13.55
N LEU A 220 4.61 -11.72 -13.03
CA LEU A 220 5.77 -11.26 -12.26
C LEU A 220 6.82 -10.63 -13.19
N GLY A 221 7.25 -9.42 -12.85
CA GLY A 221 8.39 -8.78 -13.50
C GLY A 221 9.70 -9.56 -13.29
N VAL A 222 10.71 -9.24 -14.10
CA VAL A 222 12.03 -9.94 -14.09
C VAL A 222 12.63 -10.03 -12.68
N ARG A 223 12.66 -8.91 -11.94
CA ARG A 223 13.19 -8.86 -10.57
C ARG A 223 12.45 -9.82 -9.64
N GLU A 224 11.13 -9.88 -9.72
CA GLU A 224 10.30 -10.71 -8.87
C GLU A 224 10.46 -12.18 -9.22
N ARG A 225 10.55 -12.53 -10.52
CA ARG A 225 10.87 -13.89 -10.98
C ARG A 225 12.22 -14.37 -10.46
N TRP A 226 13.25 -13.51 -10.50
CA TRP A 226 14.56 -13.86 -9.93
C TRP A 226 14.48 -14.08 -8.42
N ARG A 227 13.78 -13.20 -7.70
CA ARG A 227 13.60 -13.30 -6.26
C ARG A 227 12.92 -14.60 -5.84
N VAL A 228 11.87 -15.02 -6.54
CA VAL A 228 11.11 -16.23 -6.16
C VAL A 228 11.71 -17.52 -6.70
N ASN A 229 12.31 -17.53 -7.89
CA ASN A 229 12.83 -18.74 -8.52
C ASN A 229 14.28 -19.04 -8.14
N TRP A 230 15.13 -18.02 -8.01
CA TRP A 230 16.55 -18.15 -7.67
C TRP A 230 16.93 -17.18 -6.53
N PRO A 231 16.35 -17.36 -5.33
CA PRO A 231 16.47 -16.35 -4.28
C PRO A 231 17.91 -16.04 -3.90
N LEU A 232 18.76 -17.06 -3.74
CA LEU A 232 20.17 -16.82 -3.36
C LEU A 232 21.01 -16.24 -4.50
N PHE A 233 20.77 -16.66 -5.74
CA PHE A 233 21.47 -16.14 -6.91
C PHE A 233 21.10 -14.67 -7.21
N GLY A 234 19.81 -14.33 -7.04
CA GLY A 234 19.31 -12.98 -7.22
C GLY A 234 19.61 -12.04 -6.05
N ALA A 235 20.01 -12.58 -4.88
CA ALA A 235 20.16 -11.80 -3.66
C ALA A 235 21.21 -10.68 -3.75
N ALA A 236 22.43 -11.02 -4.18
CA ALA A 236 23.52 -10.05 -4.25
C ALA A 236 23.24 -8.90 -5.24
N PRO A 237 22.86 -9.14 -6.51
CA PRO A 237 22.57 -8.04 -7.42
C PRO A 237 21.34 -7.22 -7.00
N LEU A 238 20.32 -7.84 -6.38
CA LEU A 238 19.16 -7.10 -5.87
C LEU A 238 19.53 -6.25 -4.65
N ALA A 239 20.37 -6.75 -3.77
CA ALA A 239 20.89 -5.99 -2.62
C ALA A 239 21.77 -4.82 -3.08
N ALA A 240 22.67 -5.05 -4.03
CA ALA A 240 23.50 -4.01 -4.61
C ALA A 240 22.67 -2.92 -5.30
N ALA A 241 21.68 -3.30 -6.12
CA ALA A 241 20.78 -2.38 -6.78
C ALA A 241 19.92 -1.57 -5.78
N ALA A 242 19.44 -2.20 -4.69
CA ALA A 242 18.68 -1.53 -3.64
C ALA A 242 19.54 -0.52 -2.88
N THR A 243 20.78 -0.87 -2.56
CA THR A 243 21.76 0.00 -1.90
C THR A 243 22.14 1.18 -2.79
N ALA A 244 22.53 0.93 -4.04
CA ALA A 244 22.90 1.97 -4.99
C ALA A 244 21.74 2.94 -5.30
N GLY A 245 20.55 2.40 -5.57
CA GLY A 245 19.35 3.20 -5.82
C GLY A 245 18.92 4.03 -4.60
N GLY A 246 19.12 3.51 -3.38
CA GLY A 246 18.93 4.24 -2.14
C GLY A 246 19.95 5.36 -1.96
N ALA A 247 21.24 5.11 -2.24
CA ALA A 247 22.29 6.11 -2.18
C ALA A 247 22.04 7.26 -3.19
N LEU A 248 21.67 6.93 -4.43
CA LEU A 248 21.33 7.94 -5.44
C LEU A 248 20.14 8.82 -5.03
N ARG A 249 19.13 8.24 -4.36
CA ARG A 249 18.01 9.04 -3.80
C ARG A 249 18.46 9.92 -2.65
N ALA A 250 19.36 9.42 -1.78
CA ALA A 250 19.90 10.19 -0.67
C ALA A 250 20.66 11.44 -1.14
N LEU A 251 21.36 11.35 -2.28
CA LEU A 251 22.09 12.49 -2.88
C LEU A 251 21.17 13.62 -3.38
N ARG A 252 19.86 13.40 -3.47
CA ARG A 252 18.88 14.44 -3.79
C ARG A 252 18.40 15.23 -2.57
N ALA A 253 19.01 15.01 -1.42
CA ALA A 253 18.68 15.74 -0.20
C ALA A 253 18.96 17.24 -0.35
N SER A 254 18.07 18.05 0.19
CA SER A 254 18.13 19.53 0.14
C SER A 254 19.07 20.12 1.21
N SER A 255 19.51 19.31 2.17
CA SER A 255 20.42 19.72 3.25
C SER A 255 21.34 18.59 3.70
N SER A 256 22.48 18.95 4.32
CA SER A 256 23.43 17.99 4.88
C SER A 256 22.80 17.09 5.97
N ALA A 257 21.91 17.65 6.79
CA ALA A 257 21.20 16.90 7.83
C ALA A 257 20.21 15.89 7.24
N GLU A 258 19.54 16.22 6.13
CA GLU A 258 18.69 15.32 5.39
C GLU A 258 19.50 14.23 4.69
N LEU A 259 20.63 14.58 4.07
CA LEU A 259 21.56 13.65 3.45
C LEU A 259 22.02 12.59 4.47
N MET A 260 22.50 13.02 5.65
CA MET A 260 22.96 12.10 6.70
C MET A 260 21.84 11.18 7.22
N ARG A 261 20.61 11.68 7.34
CA ARG A 261 19.46 10.83 7.68
C ARG A 261 19.16 9.81 6.57
N ASN A 262 19.27 10.21 5.32
CA ASN A 262 18.93 9.37 4.18
C ASN A 262 19.99 8.32 3.87
N LEU A 263 21.28 8.59 4.14
CA LEU A 263 22.38 7.66 3.88
C LEU A 263 22.36 6.38 4.74
N ARG A 264 21.65 6.35 5.86
CA ARG A 264 21.47 5.13 6.67
C ARG A 264 20.56 4.08 6.03
N TRP A 265 19.64 4.50 5.14
CA TRP A 265 18.66 3.60 4.53
C TRP A 265 19.20 2.67 3.43
N PRO A 266 20.15 3.11 2.55
CA PRO A 266 20.65 2.26 1.47
C PRO A 266 21.22 0.92 1.94
N PRO A 267 22.14 0.84 2.93
CA PRO A 267 22.64 -0.46 3.40
C PRO A 267 21.57 -1.31 4.04
N MET A 268 20.58 -0.69 4.72
CA MET A 268 19.45 -1.42 5.29
C MET A 268 18.54 -2.03 4.23
N HIS A 269 18.30 -1.33 3.13
CA HIS A 269 17.55 -1.91 1.99
C HIS A 269 18.30 -3.09 1.37
N GLY A 270 19.63 -2.99 1.20
CA GLY A 270 20.44 -4.11 0.73
C GLY A 270 20.35 -5.32 1.65
N MET A 271 20.52 -5.11 2.94
CA MET A 271 20.41 -6.16 3.94
C MET A 271 19.00 -6.78 3.97
N TYR A 272 17.95 -5.99 3.83
CA TYR A 272 16.59 -6.49 3.70
C TYR A 272 16.44 -7.46 2.52
N GLN A 273 17.01 -7.15 1.35
CA GLN A 273 16.96 -8.04 0.18
C GLN A 273 17.65 -9.38 0.45
N LEU A 274 18.79 -9.38 1.16
CA LEU A 274 19.48 -10.61 1.55
C LEU A 274 18.65 -11.46 2.51
N MET A 275 18.04 -10.83 3.52
CA MET A 275 17.16 -11.52 4.48
C MET A 275 15.92 -12.11 3.80
N LEU A 276 15.29 -11.34 2.92
CA LEU A 276 14.14 -11.79 2.13
C LEU A 276 14.51 -13.01 1.27
N ALA A 277 15.65 -12.95 0.59
CA ALA A 277 16.14 -14.05 -0.24
C ALA A 277 16.40 -15.33 0.58
N TRP A 278 16.97 -15.19 1.78
CA TRP A 278 17.18 -16.31 2.69
C TRP A 278 15.87 -16.94 3.15
N GLU A 279 14.88 -16.13 3.55
CA GLU A 279 13.57 -16.64 4.00
C GLU A 279 12.82 -17.32 2.85
N ILE A 280 12.86 -16.78 1.63
CA ILE A 280 12.31 -17.43 0.43
C ILE A 280 13.00 -18.78 0.20
N HIS A 281 14.34 -18.84 0.25
CA HIS A 281 15.08 -20.08 0.08
C HIS A 281 14.69 -21.13 1.13
N ARG A 282 14.57 -20.72 2.40
CA ARG A 282 14.14 -21.56 3.51
C ARG A 282 12.75 -22.15 3.27
N LEU A 283 11.77 -21.33 2.86
CA LEU A 283 10.41 -21.80 2.56
C LEU A 283 10.38 -22.74 1.36
N ARG A 284 11.18 -22.50 0.33
CA ARG A 284 11.29 -23.42 -0.81
C ARG A 284 11.85 -24.78 -0.43
N LYS A 285 12.84 -24.84 0.46
CA LYS A 285 13.35 -26.11 1.02
C LYS A 285 12.29 -26.89 1.79
N GLN A 286 11.26 -26.19 2.32
CA GLN A 286 10.11 -26.81 2.98
C GLN A 286 9.01 -27.25 2.00
N GLY A 287 9.24 -27.19 0.69
CA GLY A 287 8.30 -27.61 -0.35
C GLY A 287 7.31 -26.53 -0.81
N PHE A 288 7.39 -25.30 -0.28
CA PHE A 288 6.52 -24.21 -0.74
C PHE A 288 7.00 -23.66 -2.08
N SER A 289 6.05 -23.28 -2.93
CA SER A 289 6.30 -22.64 -4.23
C SER A 289 5.31 -21.51 -4.51
N PRO A 290 5.70 -20.49 -5.29
CA PRO A 290 4.79 -19.42 -5.63
C PRO A 290 3.64 -19.97 -6.51
N ARG A 291 2.42 -19.55 -6.20
CA ARG A 291 1.20 -19.93 -6.93
C ARG A 291 0.18 -18.80 -6.93
N LEU A 292 -0.62 -18.74 -7.98
CA LEU A 292 -1.74 -17.81 -8.03
C LEU A 292 -2.90 -18.30 -7.15
N ALA A 293 -3.66 -17.36 -6.63
CA ALA A 293 -4.98 -17.65 -6.07
C ALA A 293 -5.92 -18.12 -7.21
N PRO A 294 -6.88 -19.01 -6.94
CA PRO A 294 -7.88 -19.37 -7.92
C PRO A 294 -8.65 -18.11 -8.37
N ALA A 295 -9.09 -18.11 -9.63
CA ALA A 295 -9.98 -17.08 -10.12
C ALA A 295 -11.31 -17.19 -9.34
N SER A 296 -11.71 -16.11 -8.72
CA SER A 296 -12.99 -15.99 -7.98
C SER A 296 -14.10 -15.54 -8.93
#